data_5a231e814c148f0d3563e1bea9692489
#
_entry.id   5a231e814c148f0d3563e1bea9692489
#
_cell.length_a   1.000
_cell.length_b   1.000
_cell.length_c   1.000
_cell.angle_alpha   90.00
_cell.angle_beta   90.00
_cell.angle_gamma   90.00
#
_symmetry.space_group_name_H-M   'P 1'
#
loop_
_entity.id
_entity.type
_entity.pdbx_description
1 polymer ?
#
loop_
_entity_poly.entity_id
_entity_poly.type
_entity_poly.pdbx_seq_one_letter_code
_entity_poly.pdbx_strand_id
1 'polypeptide(L)'
;KVVCREGEAYVPFSVFDNPNIAFRQVYEAALNKIRDQATKERLLYGNWDFVEANDMAIYNRFDGAKHLITNLKEKVYDPTKPLITVWDFNVAPQMSVLSAQIDYDNKKVYILEEILGKPEDKENNTPALARKVRMKLYRDKHIGGVDVTGDPSGLQRSTTNEDGINNYTIIVDTFGKG
;
A
#
# COMPACT_ATOMS: atom_id res chain seq x y z
N LYS A 1 -8.02 11.68 5.33
CA LYS A 1 -9.34 12.00 4.75
C LYS A 1 -10.35 11.03 5.32
N VAL A 2 -11.29 11.52 6.14
CA VAL A 2 -12.35 10.69 6.71
C VAL A 2 -13.27 10.23 5.58
N VAL A 3 -13.43 8.93 5.43
CA VAL A 3 -14.35 8.34 4.46
C VAL A 3 -15.58 7.87 5.23
N CYS A 4 -16.73 8.50 5.00
CA CYS A 4 -18.00 8.10 5.60
C CYS A 4 -18.67 7.00 4.77
N ARG A 5 -19.31 6.03 5.44
CA ARG A 5 -20.15 5.03 4.81
C ARG A 5 -21.52 5.64 4.50
N GLU A 6 -22.32 4.94 3.68
CA GLU A 6 -23.69 5.35 3.40
C GLU A 6 -24.50 5.44 4.70
N GLY A 7 -25.10 6.60 4.94
CA GLY A 7 -25.84 6.89 6.19
C GLY A 7 -24.99 7.49 7.32
N GLU A 8 -23.68 7.63 7.15
CA GLU A 8 -22.80 8.29 8.11
C GLU A 8 -22.45 9.71 7.62
N ALA A 9 -22.37 10.66 8.56
CA ALA A 9 -21.91 12.01 8.28
C ALA A 9 -20.73 12.36 9.20
N TYR A 10 -19.66 12.89 8.63
CA TYR A 10 -18.57 13.48 9.42
C TYR A 10 -18.88 14.95 9.71
N VAL A 11 -19.02 15.25 10.99
CA VAL A 11 -19.19 16.64 11.46
C VAL A 11 -17.88 17.05 12.12
N PRO A 12 -17.07 17.94 11.50
CA PRO A 12 -15.87 18.44 12.13
C PRO A 12 -16.26 19.26 13.35
N PHE A 13 -15.65 18.97 14.48
CA PHE A 13 -15.88 19.65 15.74
C PHE A 13 -14.57 19.80 16.50
N SER A 14 -14.34 20.99 17.02
CA SER A 14 -13.18 21.34 17.84
C SER A 14 -13.62 21.85 19.22
N VAL A 15 -12.67 21.99 20.13
CA VAL A 15 -12.95 22.61 21.45
C VAL A 15 -13.50 24.02 21.30
N PHE A 16 -13.10 24.74 20.25
CA PHE A 16 -13.50 26.13 20.00
C PHE A 16 -14.96 26.28 19.55
N ASP A 17 -15.57 25.21 19.09
CA ASP A 17 -16.98 25.19 18.67
C ASP A 17 -17.93 25.02 19.86
N ASN A 18 -17.41 24.78 21.07
CA ASN A 18 -18.23 24.64 22.26
C ASN A 18 -18.77 26.00 22.70
N PRO A 19 -20.12 26.19 22.84
CA PRO A 19 -20.70 27.47 23.22
C PRO A 19 -20.42 27.88 24.68
N ASN A 20 -20.06 26.93 25.55
CA ASN A 20 -19.72 27.21 26.94
C ASN A 20 -18.26 27.71 27.05
N ILE A 21 -18.09 29.01 27.16
CA ILE A 21 -16.79 29.66 27.20
C ILE A 21 -15.95 29.21 28.41
N ALA A 22 -16.56 29.05 29.57
CA ALA A 22 -15.84 28.65 30.78
C ALA A 22 -15.31 27.22 30.65
N PHE A 23 -16.11 26.31 30.14
CA PHE A 23 -15.69 24.93 29.83
C PHE A 23 -14.56 24.92 28.80
N ARG A 24 -14.70 25.69 27.71
CA ARG A 24 -13.71 25.80 26.66
C ARG A 24 -12.35 26.22 27.20
N GLN A 25 -12.30 27.28 28.04
CA GLN A 25 -11.05 27.77 28.63
C GLN A 25 -10.34 26.72 29.50
N VAL A 26 -11.11 26.06 30.36
CA VAL A 26 -10.55 24.98 31.23
C VAL A 26 -10.03 23.81 30.40
N TYR A 27 -10.81 23.39 29.39
CA TYR A 27 -10.45 22.26 28.58
C TYR A 27 -9.25 22.54 27.65
N GLU A 28 -9.21 23.71 27.05
CA GLU A 28 -8.07 24.23 26.28
C GLU A 28 -6.79 24.26 27.12
N ALA A 29 -6.86 24.78 28.35
CA ALA A 29 -5.72 24.81 29.26
C ALA A 29 -5.23 23.41 29.64
N ALA A 30 -6.14 22.44 29.78
CA ALA A 30 -5.80 21.04 30.02
C ALA A 30 -5.13 20.38 28.81
N LEU A 31 -5.70 20.55 27.61
CA LEU A 31 -5.18 19.98 26.38
C LEU A 31 -3.83 20.58 25.95
N ASN A 32 -3.60 21.85 26.26
CA ASN A 32 -2.30 22.51 26.01
C ASN A 32 -1.14 21.93 26.82
N LYS A 33 -1.41 21.18 27.90
CA LYS A 33 -0.40 20.44 28.67
C LYS A 33 0.01 19.12 28.03
N ILE A 34 -0.73 18.63 27.05
CA ILE A 34 -0.40 17.39 26.33
C ILE A 34 0.87 17.63 25.52
N ARG A 35 1.86 16.77 25.69
CA ARG A 35 3.15 16.85 24.97
C ARG A 35 3.09 16.28 23.56
N ASP A 36 2.26 15.24 23.38
CA ASP A 36 2.07 14.61 22.07
C ASP A 36 1.28 15.54 21.14
N GLN A 37 1.97 16.01 20.11
CA GLN A 37 1.39 16.97 19.16
C GLN A 37 0.22 16.36 18.37
N ALA A 38 0.31 15.09 18.00
CA ALA A 38 -0.77 14.43 17.25
C ALA A 38 -2.05 14.32 18.08
N THR A 39 -1.93 13.98 19.35
CA THR A 39 -3.07 13.97 20.28
C THR A 39 -3.64 15.38 20.50
N LYS A 40 -2.78 16.39 20.61
CA LYS A 40 -3.19 17.78 20.76
C LYS A 40 -3.95 18.28 19.53
N GLU A 41 -3.46 18.01 18.33
CA GLU A 41 -4.11 18.38 17.07
C GLU A 41 -5.51 17.74 16.94
N ARG A 42 -5.62 16.47 17.30
CA ARG A 42 -6.90 15.75 17.25
C ARG A 42 -7.92 16.27 18.25
N LEU A 43 -7.50 16.44 19.50
CA LEU A 43 -8.42 16.79 20.59
C LEU A 43 -8.72 18.28 20.67
N LEU A 44 -7.77 19.16 20.37
CA LEU A 44 -7.93 20.61 20.47
C LEU A 44 -8.52 21.21 19.19
N TYR A 45 -8.00 20.78 18.02
CA TYR A 45 -8.37 21.35 16.73
C TYR A 45 -9.30 20.47 15.89
N GLY A 46 -9.59 19.25 16.36
CA GLY A 46 -10.38 18.29 15.57
C GLY A 46 -9.67 17.76 14.32
N ASN A 47 -8.34 17.95 14.25
CA ASN A 47 -7.53 17.54 13.10
C ASN A 47 -7.13 16.07 13.22
N TRP A 48 -8.01 15.17 12.83
CA TRP A 48 -7.79 13.71 12.88
C TRP A 48 -6.83 13.20 11.81
N ASP A 49 -6.60 13.99 10.77
CA ASP A 49 -5.67 13.65 9.68
C ASP A 49 -4.23 14.11 9.98
N PHE A 50 -4.01 14.77 11.14
CA PHE A 50 -2.67 15.20 11.54
C PHE A 50 -1.76 14.01 11.79
N VAL A 51 -0.68 13.95 11.04
CA VAL A 51 0.42 13.01 11.23
C VAL A 51 1.65 13.80 11.62
N GLU A 52 2.15 13.59 12.82
CA GLU A 52 3.41 14.17 13.24
C GLU A 52 4.52 13.68 12.34
N ALA A 53 5.35 14.59 11.83
CA ALA A 53 6.56 14.22 11.10
C ALA A 53 7.53 13.58 12.10
N ASN A 54 7.39 12.28 12.28
CA ASN A 54 8.20 11.52 13.23
C ASN A 54 9.42 10.99 12.48
N ASP A 55 10.62 11.32 12.94
CA ASP A 55 11.87 10.75 12.41
C ASP A 55 11.93 9.23 12.52
N MET A 56 11.05 8.62 13.33
CA MET A 56 10.86 7.18 13.44
C MET A 56 9.87 6.59 12.40
N ALA A 57 9.17 7.41 11.63
CA ALA A 57 8.33 6.92 10.55
C ALA A 57 9.21 6.26 9.47
N ILE A 58 8.85 5.03 9.05
CA ILE A 58 9.60 4.29 8.00
C ILE A 58 9.74 5.13 6.73
N TYR A 59 8.71 5.90 6.38
CA TYR A 59 8.66 6.79 5.23
C TYR A 59 8.47 8.25 5.65
N ASN A 60 9.37 8.77 6.50
CA ASN A 60 9.29 10.12 7.05
C ASN A 60 9.33 11.25 6.00
N ARG A 61 9.80 10.94 4.78
CA ARG A 61 9.83 11.88 3.66
C ARG A 61 8.69 11.70 2.66
N PHE A 62 7.75 10.80 2.96
CA PHE A 62 6.58 10.63 2.11
C PHE A 62 5.69 11.87 2.17
N ASP A 63 5.43 12.46 1.02
CA ASP A 63 4.56 13.62 0.85
C ASP A 63 3.49 13.26 -0.20
N GLY A 64 2.25 13.12 0.24
CA GLY A 64 1.16 12.71 -0.63
C GLY A 64 0.95 13.64 -1.83
N ALA A 65 1.21 14.94 -1.67
CA ALA A 65 1.08 15.90 -2.78
C ALA A 65 2.14 15.68 -3.88
N LYS A 66 3.30 15.13 -3.51
CA LYS A 66 4.41 14.88 -4.44
C LYS A 66 4.46 13.45 -4.96
N HIS A 67 4.13 12.49 -4.08
CA HIS A 67 4.37 11.08 -4.34
C HIS A 67 3.14 10.31 -4.80
N LEU A 68 1.91 10.86 -4.60
CA LEU A 68 0.70 10.27 -5.13
C LEU A 68 0.33 10.92 -6.48
N ILE A 69 0.25 10.10 -7.49
CA ILE A 69 -0.13 10.53 -8.84
C ILE A 69 -1.45 9.84 -9.20
N THR A 70 -2.49 10.63 -9.43
CA THR A 70 -3.77 10.10 -9.89
C THR A 70 -3.64 9.53 -11.30
N ASN A 71 -4.21 8.34 -11.52
CA ASN A 71 -4.16 7.63 -12.80
C ASN A 71 -2.72 7.37 -13.28
N LEU A 72 -1.83 7.01 -12.35
CA LEU A 72 -0.42 6.80 -12.62
C LEU A 72 -0.19 5.79 -13.74
N LYS A 73 -0.89 4.63 -13.69
CA LYS A 73 -0.74 3.57 -14.67
C LYS A 73 -1.06 4.05 -16.09
N GLU A 74 -2.11 4.83 -16.27
CA GLU A 74 -2.50 5.39 -17.58
C GLU A 74 -1.47 6.40 -18.11
N LYS A 75 -0.74 7.06 -17.21
CA LYS A 75 0.20 8.13 -17.57
C LYS A 75 1.62 7.66 -17.82
N VAL A 76 2.06 6.59 -17.13
CA VAL A 76 3.48 6.22 -17.12
C VAL A 76 3.74 4.76 -17.46
N TYR A 77 2.73 3.89 -17.42
CA TYR A 77 2.91 2.49 -17.75
C TYR A 77 3.25 2.32 -19.23
N ASP A 78 4.37 1.66 -19.49
CA ASP A 78 4.81 1.32 -20.83
C ASP A 78 4.88 -0.22 -20.97
N PRO A 79 3.99 -0.84 -21.76
CA PRO A 79 3.94 -2.29 -21.88
C PRO A 79 5.19 -2.89 -22.57
N THR A 80 6.04 -2.08 -23.17
CA THR A 80 7.28 -2.53 -23.84
C THR A 80 8.50 -2.53 -22.92
N LYS A 81 8.40 -1.85 -21.78
CA LYS A 81 9.49 -1.77 -20.80
C LYS A 81 9.37 -2.90 -19.76
N PRO A 82 10.50 -3.32 -19.16
CA PRO A 82 10.46 -4.31 -18.09
C PRO A 82 9.54 -3.89 -16.93
N LEU A 83 8.79 -4.86 -16.42
CA LEU A 83 7.96 -4.70 -15.23
C LEU A 83 8.58 -5.47 -14.07
N ILE A 84 8.74 -4.82 -12.94
CA ILE A 84 9.19 -5.46 -11.70
C ILE A 84 7.95 -5.88 -10.91
N THR A 85 7.91 -7.13 -10.48
CA THR A 85 6.89 -7.64 -9.55
C THR A 85 7.56 -8.01 -8.23
N VAL A 86 7.08 -7.39 -7.14
CA VAL A 86 7.60 -7.61 -5.78
C VAL A 86 6.57 -8.39 -4.99
N TRP A 87 6.94 -9.59 -4.56
CA TRP A 87 6.04 -10.56 -3.92
C TRP A 87 6.23 -10.60 -2.42
N ASP A 88 5.12 -10.47 -1.69
CA ASP A 88 5.00 -10.75 -0.26
C ASP A 88 4.18 -12.03 -0.06
N PHE A 89 4.82 -13.05 0.52
CA PHE A 89 4.23 -14.39 0.70
C PHE A 89 3.49 -14.56 2.04
N ASN A 90 3.18 -13.47 2.73
CA ASN A 90 2.42 -13.53 3.97
C ASN A 90 1.01 -14.10 3.72
N VAL A 91 0.65 -15.10 4.53
CA VAL A 91 -0.68 -15.74 4.44
C VAL A 91 -1.73 -14.92 5.21
N ALA A 92 -1.31 -14.18 6.21
CA ALA A 92 -2.16 -13.35 7.05
C ALA A 92 -1.59 -11.91 7.12
N PRO A 93 -2.39 -10.89 6.78
CA PRO A 93 -3.79 -10.99 6.37
C PRO A 93 -4.00 -11.57 4.97
N GLN A 94 -3.06 -11.42 4.03
CA GLN A 94 -3.13 -11.93 2.66
C GLN A 94 -1.80 -11.72 1.93
N MET A 95 -1.57 -12.52 0.90
CA MET A 95 -0.45 -12.32 -0.03
C MET A 95 -0.66 -11.06 -0.85
N SER A 96 0.42 -10.36 -1.18
CA SER A 96 0.37 -9.20 -2.06
C SER A 96 1.48 -9.22 -3.11
N VAL A 97 1.21 -8.53 -4.22
CA VAL A 97 2.18 -8.26 -5.28
C VAL A 97 2.13 -6.79 -5.64
N LEU A 98 3.25 -6.11 -5.52
CA LEU A 98 3.40 -4.77 -6.07
C LEU A 98 3.98 -4.85 -7.48
N SER A 99 3.41 -4.10 -8.41
CA SER A 99 3.99 -3.93 -9.73
C SER A 99 4.61 -2.54 -9.88
N ALA A 100 5.81 -2.47 -10.45
CA ALA A 100 6.54 -1.22 -10.60
C ALA A 100 7.28 -1.16 -11.93
N GLN A 101 7.54 0.06 -12.40
CA GLN A 101 8.47 0.34 -13.50
C GLN A 101 9.49 1.38 -13.08
N ILE A 102 10.72 1.24 -13.58
CA ILE A 102 11.81 2.18 -13.32
C ILE A 102 12.01 3.08 -14.54
N ASP A 103 12.01 4.37 -14.28
CA ASP A 103 12.44 5.41 -15.20
C ASP A 103 13.89 5.76 -14.85
N TYR A 104 14.84 5.16 -15.58
CA TYR A 104 16.26 5.35 -15.32
C TYR A 104 16.72 6.77 -15.67
N ASP A 105 16.11 7.40 -16.67
CA ASP A 105 16.48 8.74 -17.12
C ASP A 105 16.16 9.79 -16.05
N ASN A 106 14.98 9.68 -15.46
CA ASN A 106 14.53 10.59 -14.41
C ASN A 106 14.81 10.08 -13.00
N LYS A 107 15.45 8.91 -12.83
CA LYS A 107 15.74 8.25 -11.54
C LYS A 107 14.51 8.11 -10.67
N LYS A 108 13.40 7.64 -11.25
CA LYS A 108 12.14 7.45 -10.57
C LYS A 108 11.69 5.99 -10.60
N VAL A 109 11.06 5.56 -9.52
CA VAL A 109 10.35 4.29 -9.45
C VAL A 109 8.85 4.59 -9.36
N TYR A 110 8.09 4.06 -10.29
CA TYR A 110 6.64 4.18 -10.30
C TYR A 110 6.02 2.89 -9.80
N ILE A 111 5.41 2.92 -8.61
CA ILE A 111 4.61 1.80 -8.12
C ILE A 111 3.22 1.93 -8.75
N LEU A 112 2.94 1.03 -9.68
CA LEU A 112 1.77 1.13 -10.56
C LEU A 112 0.50 0.63 -9.88
N GLU A 113 0.59 -0.46 -9.16
CA GLU A 113 -0.55 -1.09 -8.49
C GLU A 113 -0.13 -2.14 -7.47
N GLU A 114 -1.06 -2.45 -6.57
CA GLU A 114 -1.01 -3.60 -5.68
C GLU A 114 -2.07 -4.62 -6.10
N ILE A 115 -1.68 -5.89 -6.15
CA ILE A 115 -2.56 -7.02 -6.47
C ILE A 115 -2.61 -7.93 -5.24
N LEU A 116 -3.79 -8.06 -4.65
CA LEU A 116 -4.00 -8.81 -3.42
C LEU A 116 -4.55 -10.22 -3.72
N GLY A 117 -4.04 -11.21 -2.98
CA GLY A 117 -4.60 -12.54 -2.92
C GLY A 117 -5.76 -12.57 -1.95
N LYS A 118 -6.99 -12.61 -2.43
CA LYS A 118 -8.19 -12.57 -1.60
C LYS A 118 -8.51 -13.95 -1.02
N PRO A 119 -8.50 -14.12 0.31
CA PRO A 119 -8.82 -15.41 0.94
C PRO A 119 -10.23 -15.90 0.61
N GLU A 120 -11.21 -15.01 0.56
CA GLU A 120 -12.61 -15.29 0.23
C GLU A 120 -12.77 -15.89 -1.17
N ASP A 121 -11.92 -15.50 -2.13
CA ASP A 121 -11.93 -15.98 -3.51
C ASP A 121 -10.99 -17.18 -3.72
N LYS A 122 -10.39 -17.73 -2.62
CA LYS A 122 -9.36 -18.78 -2.65
C LYS A 122 -8.11 -18.39 -3.46
N GLU A 123 -7.83 -17.11 -3.59
CA GLU A 123 -6.69 -16.56 -4.32
C GLU A 123 -5.46 -16.33 -3.44
N ASN A 124 -5.57 -16.54 -2.12
CA ASN A 124 -4.47 -16.32 -1.18
C ASN A 124 -3.48 -17.50 -1.18
N ASN A 125 -2.95 -17.80 -2.36
CA ASN A 125 -1.89 -18.78 -2.58
C ASN A 125 -1.10 -18.43 -3.84
N THR A 126 0.17 -18.85 -3.88
CA THR A 126 1.08 -18.49 -4.96
C THR A 126 0.59 -18.86 -6.36
N PRO A 127 0.08 -20.09 -6.62
CA PRO A 127 -0.38 -20.43 -7.96
C PRO A 127 -1.56 -19.59 -8.46
N ALA A 128 -2.51 -19.30 -7.58
CA ALA A 128 -3.68 -18.50 -7.94
C ALA A 128 -3.31 -17.03 -8.18
N LEU A 129 -2.49 -16.46 -7.28
CA LEU A 129 -2.05 -15.09 -7.41
C LEU A 129 -1.15 -14.89 -8.64
N ALA A 130 -0.26 -15.85 -8.95
CA ALA A 130 0.56 -15.80 -10.15
C ALA A 130 -0.29 -15.82 -11.45
N ARG A 131 -1.32 -16.68 -11.51
CA ARG A 131 -2.27 -16.65 -12.64
C ARG A 131 -3.00 -15.33 -12.76
N LYS A 132 -3.43 -14.73 -11.63
CA LYS A 132 -4.10 -13.43 -11.60
C LYS A 132 -3.21 -12.32 -12.16
N VAL A 133 -1.95 -12.26 -11.73
CA VAL A 133 -0.95 -11.32 -12.25
C VAL A 133 -0.73 -11.54 -13.74
N ARG A 134 -0.50 -12.78 -14.19
CA ARG A 134 -0.32 -13.13 -15.61
C ARG A 134 -1.50 -12.69 -16.46
N MET A 135 -2.74 -12.97 -16.03
CA MET A 135 -3.93 -12.52 -16.76
C MET A 135 -4.03 -11.01 -16.87
N LYS A 136 -3.57 -10.28 -15.84
CA LYS A 136 -3.55 -8.83 -15.85
C LYS A 136 -2.52 -8.31 -16.86
N LEU A 137 -1.31 -8.88 -16.89
CA LEU A 137 -0.28 -8.57 -17.88
C LEU A 137 -0.78 -8.81 -19.32
N TYR A 138 -1.48 -9.91 -19.53
CA TYR A 138 -2.08 -10.20 -20.83
C TYR A 138 -3.11 -9.15 -21.26
N ARG A 139 -4.01 -8.74 -20.34
CA ARG A 139 -4.99 -7.69 -20.61
C ARG A 139 -4.32 -6.34 -20.90
N ASP A 140 -3.24 -6.02 -20.22
CA ASP A 140 -2.48 -4.80 -20.39
C ASP A 140 -1.55 -4.85 -21.63
N LYS A 141 -1.57 -5.97 -22.38
CA LYS A 141 -0.74 -6.23 -23.56
C LYS A 141 0.75 -6.02 -23.26
N HIS A 142 1.18 -6.44 -22.08
CA HIS A 142 2.58 -6.32 -21.67
C HIS A 142 3.45 -7.26 -22.49
N ILE A 143 4.47 -6.73 -23.13
CA ILE A 143 5.45 -7.46 -23.97
C ILE A 143 6.89 -7.26 -23.49
N GLY A 144 7.09 -6.35 -22.55
CA GLY A 144 8.37 -6.21 -21.84
C GLY A 144 8.64 -7.42 -20.94
N GLY A 145 9.88 -7.61 -20.53
CA GLY A 145 10.23 -8.67 -19.56
C GLY A 145 9.57 -8.42 -18.20
N VAL A 146 9.44 -9.48 -17.42
CA VAL A 146 8.94 -9.40 -16.03
C VAL A 146 10.02 -9.87 -15.08
N ASP A 147 10.52 -8.95 -14.27
CA ASP A 147 11.45 -9.24 -13.20
C ASP A 147 10.67 -9.62 -11.93
N VAL A 148 11.00 -10.75 -11.35
CA VAL A 148 10.34 -11.28 -10.16
C VAL A 148 11.27 -11.17 -8.97
N THR A 149 10.86 -10.46 -7.93
CA THR A 149 11.57 -10.31 -6.67
C THR A 149 10.61 -10.28 -5.49
N GLY A 150 11.11 -10.23 -4.28
CA GLY A 150 10.28 -10.12 -3.07
C GLY A 150 10.92 -10.77 -1.85
N ASP A 151 10.08 -11.22 -0.93
CA ASP A 151 10.51 -11.81 0.33
C ASP A 151 11.35 -13.10 0.08
N PRO A 152 12.54 -13.21 0.70
CA PRO A 152 13.36 -14.42 0.68
C PRO A 152 12.64 -15.69 1.16
N SER A 153 11.58 -15.58 1.95
CA SER A 153 10.76 -16.73 2.38
C SER A 153 10.18 -17.50 1.19
N GLY A 154 10.00 -16.84 0.05
CA GLY A 154 9.56 -17.47 -1.19
C GLY A 154 10.53 -18.51 -1.77
N LEU A 155 11.80 -18.51 -1.33
CA LEU A 155 12.80 -19.52 -1.69
C LEU A 155 12.72 -20.78 -0.82
N GLN A 156 11.95 -20.74 0.27
CA GLN A 156 11.81 -21.90 1.18
C GLN A 156 11.07 -23.02 0.46
N ARG A 157 11.66 -24.21 0.56
CA ARG A 157 11.03 -25.42 0.04
C ARG A 157 9.95 -25.90 1.00
N SER A 158 8.81 -26.31 0.49
CA SER A 158 7.82 -26.99 1.29
C SER A 158 8.26 -28.44 1.51
N THR A 159 8.23 -28.90 2.76
CA THR A 159 8.52 -30.31 3.10
C THR A 159 7.47 -31.28 2.57
N THR A 160 6.33 -30.78 2.10
CA THR A 160 5.25 -31.57 1.51
C THR A 160 5.40 -31.73 0.00
N ASN A 161 6.43 -31.14 -0.62
CA ASN A 161 6.62 -31.11 -2.06
C ASN A 161 7.89 -31.88 -2.42
N GLU A 162 7.72 -33.07 -3.02
CA GLU A 162 8.83 -33.96 -3.40
C GLU A 162 9.79 -33.34 -4.42
N ASP A 163 9.28 -32.47 -5.29
CA ASP A 163 10.05 -31.86 -6.38
C ASP A 163 10.87 -30.63 -5.94
N GLY A 164 10.82 -30.25 -4.67
CA GLY A 164 11.57 -29.11 -4.14
C GLY A 164 11.13 -27.76 -4.74
N ILE A 165 9.93 -27.68 -5.26
CA ILE A 165 9.32 -26.50 -5.85
C ILE A 165 9.15 -25.42 -4.75
N ASN A 166 9.59 -24.23 -5.02
CA ASN A 166 9.38 -23.06 -4.16
C ASN A 166 8.45 -22.05 -4.83
N ASN A 167 8.06 -20.99 -4.10
CA ASN A 167 7.13 -20.00 -4.61
C ASN A 167 7.63 -19.32 -5.89
N TYR A 168 8.92 -18.97 -5.95
CA TYR A 168 9.50 -18.33 -7.14
C TYR A 168 9.50 -19.26 -8.36
N THR A 169 9.75 -20.55 -8.18
CA THR A 169 9.63 -21.53 -9.27
C THR A 169 8.23 -21.55 -9.84
N ILE A 170 7.19 -21.56 -8.98
CA ILE A 170 5.78 -21.53 -9.39
C ILE A 170 5.47 -20.26 -10.21
N ILE A 171 5.98 -19.12 -9.76
CA ILE A 171 5.75 -17.83 -10.44
C ILE A 171 6.40 -17.82 -11.82
N VAL A 172 7.69 -18.21 -11.90
CA VAL A 172 8.44 -18.24 -13.15
C VAL A 172 7.80 -19.22 -14.14
N ASP A 173 7.40 -20.41 -13.70
CA ASP A 173 6.71 -21.38 -14.55
C ASP A 173 5.34 -20.86 -15.02
N THR A 174 4.64 -20.12 -14.16
CA THR A 174 3.35 -19.51 -14.51
C THR A 174 3.49 -18.43 -15.57
N PHE A 175 4.53 -17.60 -15.49
CA PHE A 175 4.76 -16.52 -16.47
C PHE A 175 5.28 -17.07 -17.80
N GLY A 176 5.82 -18.26 -17.80
CA GLY A 176 6.47 -18.89 -18.95
C GLY A 176 7.96 -18.57 -18.95
N LYS A 177 8.75 -19.54 -19.39
CA LYS A 177 10.15 -19.29 -19.72
C LYS A 177 10.14 -18.44 -20.98
N GLY A 178 10.41 -17.11 -20.82
CA GLY A 178 10.52 -16.17 -21.92
C GLY A 178 11.63 -16.55 -22.88
#